data_8de7286c81290893d2fb7cec8a4da11d
#
_entry.id   8de7286c81290893d2fb7cec8a4da11d
#
_cell.length_a   1.000
_cell.length_b   1.000
_cell.length_c   1.000
_cell.angle_alpha   90.00
_cell.angle_beta   90.00
_cell.angle_gamma   90.00
#
_symmetry.space_group_name_H-M   'P 1'
#
loop_
_entity.id
_entity.type
_entity.pdbx_description
1 polymer ?
#
loop_
_entity_poly.entity_id
_entity_poly.type
_entity_poly.pdbx_seq_one_letter_code
_entity_poly.pdbx_strand_id
1 'polypeptide(L)'
;MSAQTQDTVTGKVDPDVLNYTVGEDPVLDLDLVEWDCLGTAAHVTMLSEMPVTPPVVTKEEAARVRAELAKVAHDPTFTIKPSDQDVHMAVELRLTEALGDLGKKIHTGRSRNDQVAVDVRLHIKDQLLGLEGELAALVRFRSSGSGTP
;
A
#
# COMPACT_ATOMS: atom_id res chain seq x y z
N MET A 1 -23.83 -10.40 13.63
CA MET A 1 -22.95 -9.55 12.84
C MET A 1 -23.57 -9.47 11.44
N SER A 2 -24.12 -8.33 11.05
CA SER A 2 -24.74 -8.17 9.73
C SER A 2 -23.62 -7.96 8.71
N ALA A 3 -23.49 -8.88 7.75
CA ALA A 3 -22.61 -8.75 6.61
C ALA A 3 -22.98 -7.45 5.86
N GLN A 4 -22.03 -6.53 5.74
CA GLN A 4 -22.19 -5.35 4.90
C GLN A 4 -22.07 -5.81 3.44
N THR A 5 -23.20 -5.83 2.74
CA THR A 5 -23.27 -6.12 1.31
C THR A 5 -22.78 -4.88 0.55
N GLN A 6 -21.75 -5.00 -0.25
CA GLN A 6 -21.35 -3.96 -1.20
C GLN A 6 -22.33 -3.93 -2.39
N ASP A 7 -22.84 -2.74 -2.70
CA ASP A 7 -23.58 -2.53 -3.93
C ASP A 7 -22.60 -2.27 -5.08
N THR A 8 -22.57 -3.15 -6.06
CA THR A 8 -21.85 -2.95 -7.33
C THR A 8 -22.81 -2.39 -8.38
N VAL A 9 -22.27 -1.92 -9.52
CA VAL A 9 -23.08 -1.48 -10.68
C VAL A 9 -24.02 -2.59 -11.18
N THR A 10 -23.71 -3.85 -10.88
CA THR A 10 -24.46 -5.04 -11.29
C THR A 10 -25.31 -5.66 -10.16
N GLY A 11 -25.27 -5.10 -8.94
CA GLY A 11 -26.02 -5.59 -7.78
C GLY A 11 -25.17 -5.88 -6.55
N LYS A 12 -25.76 -6.57 -5.56
CA LYS A 12 -25.04 -6.96 -4.32
C LYS A 12 -24.20 -8.20 -4.57
N VAL A 13 -22.93 -8.13 -4.17
CA VAL A 13 -22.06 -9.31 -4.18
C VAL A 13 -22.49 -10.28 -3.10
N ASP A 14 -22.64 -11.55 -3.47
CA ASP A 14 -22.93 -12.62 -2.51
C ASP A 14 -21.80 -12.73 -1.50
N PRO A 15 -22.09 -12.77 -0.18
CA PRO A 15 -21.06 -12.83 0.86
C PRO A 15 -20.13 -14.04 0.76
N ASP A 16 -20.64 -15.19 0.32
CA ASP A 16 -19.83 -16.41 0.18
C ASP A 16 -18.86 -16.29 -1.00
N VAL A 17 -19.32 -15.68 -2.11
CA VAL A 17 -18.47 -15.34 -3.26
C VAL A 17 -17.40 -14.33 -2.86
N LEU A 18 -17.76 -13.29 -2.12
CA LEU A 18 -16.81 -12.30 -1.64
C LEU A 18 -15.74 -12.94 -0.75
N ASN A 19 -16.14 -13.73 0.23
CA ASN A 19 -15.22 -14.43 1.13
C ASN A 19 -14.29 -15.39 0.38
N TYR A 20 -14.81 -16.08 -0.63
CA TYR A 20 -13.99 -16.98 -1.45
C TYR A 20 -12.97 -16.24 -2.31
N THR A 21 -13.37 -15.11 -2.91
CA THR A 21 -12.50 -14.34 -3.81
C THR A 21 -11.46 -13.50 -3.10
N VAL A 22 -11.78 -13.02 -1.90
CA VAL A 22 -10.86 -12.20 -1.08
C VAL A 22 -9.88 -13.06 -0.28
N GLY A 23 -10.33 -14.25 0.19
CA GLY A 23 -9.46 -15.19 0.90
C GLY A 23 -8.74 -14.57 2.10
N GLU A 24 -7.41 -14.74 2.14
CA GLU A 24 -6.54 -14.23 3.20
C GLU A 24 -5.93 -12.84 2.87
N ASP A 25 -6.24 -12.28 1.71
CA ASP A 25 -5.67 -11.00 1.25
C ASP A 25 -5.76 -9.87 2.30
N PRO A 26 -6.88 -9.68 3.05
CA PRO A 26 -6.96 -8.63 4.06
C PRO A 26 -5.92 -8.72 5.19
N VAL A 27 -5.38 -9.93 5.42
CA VAL A 27 -4.35 -10.17 6.43
C VAL A 27 -2.96 -10.07 5.82
N LEU A 28 -2.75 -10.70 4.67
CA LEU A 28 -1.45 -10.76 3.99
C LEU A 28 -1.05 -9.38 3.43
N ASP A 29 -2.00 -8.64 2.91
CA ASP A 29 -1.77 -7.30 2.34
C ASP A 29 -1.39 -6.24 3.38
N LEU A 30 -1.57 -6.52 4.68
CA LEU A 30 -1.08 -5.60 5.72
C LEU A 30 0.43 -5.39 5.65
N ASP A 31 1.19 -6.39 5.20
CA ASP A 31 2.63 -6.28 4.99
C ASP A 31 3.00 -5.34 3.83
N LEU A 32 2.04 -4.98 2.99
CA LEU A 32 2.23 -4.10 1.83
C LEU A 32 1.83 -2.64 2.10
N VAL A 33 1.19 -2.32 3.22
CA VAL A 33 0.65 -0.97 3.51
C VAL A 33 1.71 0.13 3.40
N GLU A 34 2.88 -0.08 3.98
CA GLU A 34 3.98 0.89 3.92
C GLU A 34 4.44 1.12 2.47
N TRP A 35 4.51 0.05 1.69
CA TRP A 35 4.97 0.08 0.30
C TRP A 35 3.96 0.73 -0.63
N ASP A 36 2.66 0.46 -0.45
CA ASP A 36 1.58 1.16 -1.17
C ASP A 36 1.59 2.66 -0.85
N CYS A 37 1.72 3.03 0.41
CA CYS A 37 1.84 4.42 0.83
C CYS A 37 3.06 5.10 0.19
N LEU A 38 4.21 4.44 0.12
CA LEU A 38 5.43 4.96 -0.50
C LEU A 38 5.27 5.12 -2.01
N GLY A 39 4.76 4.09 -2.69
CA GLY A 39 4.49 4.11 -4.13
C GLY A 39 3.48 5.18 -4.50
N THR A 40 2.41 5.33 -3.73
CA THR A 40 1.39 6.35 -3.92
C THR A 40 1.92 7.76 -3.64
N ALA A 41 2.80 7.94 -2.64
CA ALA A 41 3.46 9.23 -2.38
C ALA A 41 4.37 9.66 -3.55
N ALA A 42 5.10 8.73 -4.15
CA ALA A 42 5.91 8.98 -5.34
C ALA A 42 5.02 9.36 -6.53
N HIS A 43 3.93 8.62 -6.76
CA HIS A 43 3.00 8.88 -7.85
C HIS A 43 2.31 10.26 -7.74
N VAL A 44 1.81 10.62 -6.57
CA VAL A 44 1.17 11.93 -6.38
C VAL A 44 2.16 13.09 -6.52
N THR A 45 3.42 12.86 -6.16
CA THR A 45 4.50 13.84 -6.40
C THR A 45 4.68 14.05 -7.91
N MET A 46 4.78 12.97 -8.68
CA MET A 46 4.85 13.01 -10.14
C MET A 46 3.65 13.76 -10.74
N LEU A 47 2.41 13.44 -10.31
CA LEU A 47 1.21 14.12 -10.79
C LEU A 47 1.25 15.65 -10.56
N SER A 48 1.88 16.11 -9.46
CA SER A 48 2.02 17.53 -9.15
C SER A 48 3.10 18.24 -9.97
N GLU A 49 3.98 17.50 -10.61
CA GLU A 49 5.09 18.01 -11.42
C GLU A 49 4.84 17.87 -12.93
N MET A 50 3.76 17.21 -13.32
CA MET A 50 3.42 17.06 -14.74
C MET A 50 3.17 18.41 -15.40
N PRO A 51 3.68 18.63 -16.64
CA PRO A 51 3.53 19.88 -17.39
C PRO A 51 2.14 19.97 -18.06
N VAL A 52 1.07 19.84 -17.26
CA VAL A 52 -0.33 19.92 -17.72
C VAL A 52 -1.05 21.09 -17.07
N THR A 53 -1.96 21.71 -17.81
CA THR A 53 -2.74 22.86 -17.33
C THR A 53 -4.23 22.64 -17.59
N PRO A 54 -5.09 22.70 -16.56
CA PRO A 54 -4.75 22.82 -15.13
C PRO A 54 -4.02 21.57 -14.60
N PRO A 55 -3.23 21.68 -13.51
CA PRO A 55 -2.56 20.52 -12.93
C PRO A 55 -3.58 19.53 -12.37
N VAL A 56 -3.28 18.23 -12.46
CA VAL A 56 -4.13 17.17 -11.89
C VAL A 56 -4.19 17.30 -10.37
N VAL A 57 -3.02 17.53 -9.77
CA VAL A 57 -2.83 17.77 -8.34
C VAL A 57 -1.86 18.93 -8.20
N THR A 58 -2.16 19.89 -7.32
CA THR A 58 -1.21 20.98 -7.03
C THR A 58 -0.10 20.48 -6.07
N LYS A 59 0.99 21.23 -5.93
CA LYS A 59 2.06 20.91 -4.99
C LYS A 59 1.58 20.89 -3.54
N GLU A 60 0.68 21.79 -3.18
CA GLU A 60 0.05 21.89 -1.87
C GLU A 60 -0.88 20.68 -1.61
N GLU A 61 -1.68 20.31 -2.62
CA GLU A 61 -2.52 19.10 -2.56
C GLU A 61 -1.66 17.83 -2.40
N ALA A 62 -0.58 17.72 -3.19
CA ALA A 62 0.36 16.61 -3.08
C ALA A 62 1.01 16.52 -1.69
N ALA A 63 1.37 17.65 -1.09
CA ALA A 63 1.91 17.69 0.26
C ALA A 63 0.88 17.18 1.30
N ARG A 64 -0.40 17.53 1.15
CA ARG A 64 -1.48 17.05 2.02
C ARG A 64 -1.68 15.54 1.89
N VAL A 65 -1.68 15.02 0.67
CA VAL A 65 -1.79 13.57 0.43
C VAL A 65 -0.62 12.82 1.06
N ARG A 66 0.63 13.29 0.85
CA ARG A 66 1.81 12.65 1.46
C ARG A 66 1.77 12.66 2.98
N ALA A 67 1.30 13.75 3.58
CA ALA A 67 1.15 13.83 5.04
C ALA A 67 0.13 12.81 5.58
N GLU A 68 -0.95 12.57 4.85
CA GLU A 68 -1.96 11.58 5.24
C GLU A 68 -1.46 10.14 5.02
N LEU A 69 -0.78 9.87 3.89
CA LEU A 69 -0.14 8.59 3.63
C LEU A 69 0.88 8.22 4.73
N ALA A 70 1.67 9.19 5.21
CA ALA A 70 2.60 8.95 6.31
C ALA A 70 1.90 8.55 7.61
N LYS A 71 0.68 9.05 7.88
CA LYS A 71 -0.12 8.60 9.03
C LYS A 71 -0.61 7.18 8.82
N VAL A 72 -1.12 6.85 7.63
CA VAL A 72 -1.60 5.50 7.31
C VAL A 72 -0.47 4.48 7.44
N ALA A 73 0.70 4.76 6.86
CA ALA A 73 1.87 3.86 6.91
C ALA A 73 2.34 3.54 8.33
N HIS A 74 2.07 4.41 9.31
CA HIS A 74 2.50 4.24 10.71
C HIS A 74 1.32 3.99 11.67
N ASP A 75 0.12 3.74 11.17
CA ASP A 75 -1.06 3.46 11.99
C ASP A 75 -1.12 1.96 12.35
N PRO A 76 -0.79 1.57 13.58
CA PRO A 76 -0.81 0.16 13.99
C PRO A 76 -2.25 -0.40 14.08
N THR A 77 -3.26 0.46 13.93
CA THR A 77 -4.67 0.07 13.96
C THR A 77 -5.28 -0.01 12.56
N PHE A 78 -4.48 0.23 11.52
CA PHE A 78 -4.94 0.12 10.14
C PHE A 78 -5.37 -1.31 9.84
N THR A 79 -6.52 -1.45 9.22
CA THR A 79 -7.10 -2.75 8.86
C THR A 79 -7.65 -2.70 7.45
N ILE A 80 -7.53 -3.79 6.75
CA ILE A 80 -8.13 -4.01 5.43
C ILE A 80 -9.39 -4.86 5.65
N LYS A 81 -10.53 -4.36 5.21
CA LYS A 81 -11.80 -5.08 5.31
C LYS A 81 -11.98 -5.98 4.08
N PRO A 82 -12.69 -7.11 4.18
CA PRO A 82 -13.02 -7.90 3.01
C PRO A 82 -13.70 -7.11 1.89
N SER A 83 -14.44 -6.04 2.26
CA SER A 83 -15.05 -5.11 1.32
C SER A 83 -14.06 -4.26 0.54
N ASP A 84 -12.86 -4.07 1.04
CA ASP A 84 -11.85 -3.20 0.44
C ASP A 84 -11.07 -3.93 -0.66
N GLN A 85 -11.19 -5.26 -0.71
CA GLN A 85 -10.58 -6.18 -1.67
C GLN A 85 -9.06 -6.31 -1.53
N ASP A 86 -8.31 -5.23 -1.43
CA ASP A 86 -6.84 -5.20 -1.31
C ASP A 86 -6.34 -3.96 -0.54
N VAL A 87 -5.03 -3.94 -0.29
CA VAL A 87 -4.34 -2.82 0.38
C VAL A 87 -4.56 -1.49 -0.33
N HIS A 88 -4.50 -1.48 -1.66
CA HIS A 88 -4.61 -0.24 -2.42
C HIS A 88 -5.97 0.43 -2.26
N MET A 89 -7.06 -0.36 -2.36
CA MET A 89 -8.41 0.16 -2.14
C MET A 89 -8.58 0.65 -0.69
N ALA A 90 -8.04 -0.07 0.30
CA ALA A 90 -8.11 0.35 1.70
C ALA A 90 -7.41 1.69 1.92
N VAL A 91 -6.22 1.89 1.34
CA VAL A 91 -5.48 3.16 1.41
C VAL A 91 -6.23 4.29 0.69
N GLU A 92 -6.77 4.03 -0.52
CA GLU A 92 -7.56 5.02 -1.27
C GLU A 92 -8.82 5.45 -0.50
N LEU A 93 -9.53 4.52 0.10
CA LEU A 93 -10.71 4.81 0.93
C LEU A 93 -10.33 5.66 2.13
N ARG A 94 -9.24 5.34 2.83
CA ARG A 94 -8.75 6.12 3.96
C ARG A 94 -8.38 7.54 3.56
N LEU A 95 -7.69 7.71 2.43
CA LEU A 95 -7.37 9.03 1.88
C LEU A 95 -8.63 9.79 1.47
N THR A 96 -9.63 9.11 0.90
CA THR A 96 -10.89 9.72 0.51
C THR A 96 -11.70 10.18 1.72
N GLU A 97 -11.72 9.40 2.80
CA GLU A 97 -12.32 9.80 4.09
C GLU A 97 -11.67 11.07 4.66
N ALA A 98 -10.34 11.15 4.61
CA ALA A 98 -9.59 12.26 5.19
C ALA A 98 -9.55 13.51 4.30
N LEU A 99 -9.51 13.36 2.98
CA LEU A 99 -9.22 14.43 2.01
C LEU A 99 -10.32 14.67 0.99
N GLY A 100 -11.41 13.88 1.04
CA GLY A 100 -12.52 13.99 0.09
C GLY A 100 -12.09 13.65 -1.34
N ASP A 101 -12.53 14.47 -2.32
CA ASP A 101 -12.25 14.21 -3.74
C ASP A 101 -10.74 14.25 -4.09
N LEU A 102 -9.92 14.88 -3.25
CA LEU A 102 -8.48 14.85 -3.43
C LEU A 102 -7.93 13.41 -3.26
N GLY A 103 -8.46 12.64 -2.32
CA GLY A 103 -8.08 11.24 -2.12
C GLY A 103 -8.29 10.39 -3.38
N LYS A 104 -9.36 10.64 -4.13
CA LYS A 104 -9.66 9.91 -5.38
C LYS A 104 -8.71 10.23 -6.53
N LYS A 105 -8.07 11.41 -6.51
CA LYS A 105 -7.11 11.81 -7.56
C LYS A 105 -5.85 10.97 -7.61
N ILE A 106 -5.50 10.27 -6.53
CA ILE A 106 -4.27 9.47 -6.43
C ILE A 106 -4.21 8.33 -7.45
N HIS A 107 -5.37 7.86 -7.92
CA HIS A 107 -5.47 6.79 -8.92
C HIS A 107 -5.31 7.28 -10.37
N THR A 108 -5.19 8.59 -10.60
CA THR A 108 -5.15 9.17 -11.95
C THR A 108 -4.00 8.61 -12.78
N GLY A 109 -4.33 8.07 -13.96
CA GLY A 109 -3.34 7.57 -14.92
C GLY A 109 -2.61 6.30 -14.51
N ARG A 110 -3.14 5.54 -13.56
CA ARG A 110 -2.51 4.35 -12.99
C ARG A 110 -3.51 3.18 -12.93
N SER A 111 -3.04 1.96 -13.11
CA SER A 111 -3.78 0.74 -12.88
C SER A 111 -3.48 0.19 -11.49
N ARG A 112 -4.44 -0.50 -10.86
CA ARG A 112 -4.21 -1.27 -9.63
C ARG A 112 -3.08 -2.27 -9.79
N ASN A 113 -2.99 -2.92 -10.95
CA ASN A 113 -1.93 -3.89 -11.23
C ASN A 113 -0.53 -3.27 -11.20
N ASP A 114 -0.38 -2.02 -11.67
CA ASP A 114 0.90 -1.30 -11.62
C ASP A 114 1.31 -1.01 -10.17
N GLN A 115 0.33 -0.67 -9.32
CA GLN A 115 0.56 -0.38 -7.91
C GLN A 115 1.00 -1.61 -7.16
N VAL A 116 0.20 -2.67 -7.18
CA VAL A 116 0.53 -3.94 -6.50
C VAL A 116 1.87 -4.48 -6.97
N ALA A 117 2.20 -4.35 -8.27
CA ALA A 117 3.51 -4.78 -8.78
C ALA A 117 4.67 -3.96 -8.19
N VAL A 118 4.48 -2.67 -7.93
CA VAL A 118 5.48 -1.82 -7.26
C VAL A 118 5.60 -2.20 -5.80
N ASP A 119 4.49 -2.36 -5.09
CA ASP A 119 4.45 -2.67 -3.66
C ASP A 119 5.16 -3.99 -3.36
N VAL A 120 4.83 -5.04 -4.11
CA VAL A 120 5.50 -6.35 -3.99
C VAL A 120 7.00 -6.25 -4.28
N ARG A 121 7.42 -5.48 -5.29
CA ARG A 121 8.85 -5.29 -5.60
C ARG A 121 9.59 -4.54 -4.50
N LEU A 122 8.98 -3.51 -3.92
CA LEU A 122 9.57 -2.76 -2.81
C LEU A 122 9.69 -3.64 -1.58
N HIS A 123 8.62 -4.37 -1.24
CA HIS A 123 8.62 -5.32 -0.13
C HIS A 123 9.70 -6.40 -0.30
N ILE A 124 9.76 -7.08 -1.45
CA ILE A 124 10.79 -8.10 -1.72
C ILE A 124 12.19 -7.51 -1.63
N LYS A 125 12.43 -6.31 -2.15
CA LYS A 125 13.73 -5.66 -2.07
C LYS A 125 14.16 -5.43 -0.63
N ASP A 126 13.27 -4.97 0.22
CA ASP A 126 13.53 -4.75 1.64
C ASP A 126 13.85 -6.07 2.36
N GLN A 127 13.03 -7.12 2.13
CA GLN A 127 13.27 -8.44 2.70
C GLN A 127 14.62 -9.03 2.28
N LEU A 128 15.04 -8.84 1.02
CA LEU A 128 16.34 -9.30 0.53
C LEU A 128 17.50 -8.53 1.18
N LEU A 129 17.36 -7.23 1.40
CA LEU A 129 18.37 -6.43 2.11
C LEU A 129 18.50 -6.86 3.58
N GLY A 130 17.38 -7.18 4.23
CA GLY A 130 17.36 -7.77 5.57
C GLY A 130 18.12 -9.10 5.63
N LEU A 131 17.81 -10.02 4.71
CA LEU A 131 18.44 -11.33 4.60
C LEU A 131 19.95 -11.21 4.34
N GLU A 132 20.38 -10.28 3.46
CA GLU A 132 21.80 -10.01 3.22
C GLU A 132 22.51 -9.59 4.52
N GLY A 133 21.88 -8.72 5.30
CA GLY A 133 22.40 -8.29 6.61
C GLY A 133 22.57 -9.45 7.59
N GLU A 134 21.60 -10.34 7.68
CA GLU A 134 21.64 -11.54 8.55
C GLU A 134 22.73 -12.52 8.11
N LEU A 135 22.86 -12.77 6.80
CA LEU A 135 23.92 -13.61 6.25
C LEU A 135 25.30 -13.03 6.53
N ALA A 136 25.49 -11.74 6.34
CA ALA A 136 26.74 -11.06 6.66
C ALA A 136 27.08 -11.14 8.17
N ALA A 137 26.08 -11.05 9.05
CA ALA A 137 26.26 -11.23 10.49
C ALA A 137 26.68 -12.68 10.82
N LEU A 138 26.05 -13.67 10.21
CA LEU A 138 26.38 -15.08 10.39
C LEU A 138 27.82 -15.40 9.95
N VAL A 139 28.24 -14.88 8.79
CA VAL A 139 29.63 -15.05 8.28
C VAL A 139 30.63 -14.43 9.24
N ARG A 140 30.36 -13.21 9.73
CA ARG A 140 31.22 -12.55 10.72
C ARG A 140 31.32 -13.37 12.02
N PHE A 141 30.24 -13.87 12.53
CA PHE A 141 30.20 -14.72 13.72
C PHE A 141 31.06 -15.97 13.56
N ARG A 142 30.94 -16.69 12.44
CA ARG A 142 31.76 -17.87 12.15
C ARG A 142 33.25 -17.56 12.02
N SER A 143 33.60 -16.43 11.39
CA SER A 143 35.00 -16.04 11.24
C SER A 143 35.66 -15.60 12.55
N SER A 144 34.88 -15.01 13.48
CA SER A 144 35.40 -14.63 14.81
C SER A 144 35.50 -15.82 15.78
N GLY A 145 34.71 -16.88 15.57
CA GLY A 145 34.77 -18.11 16.40
C GLY A 145 35.80 -19.13 15.96
N SER A 146 36.50 -18.96 14.82
CA SER A 146 37.53 -19.88 14.31
C SER A 146 38.95 -19.55 14.79
N GLY A 147 39.07 -18.70 15.81
CA GLY A 147 40.32 -18.56 16.56
C GLY A 147 40.61 -19.83 17.37
N THR A 148 41.21 -20.82 16.74
CA THR A 148 41.76 -22.02 17.38
C THR A 148 42.89 -21.63 18.32
N PRO A 149 43.01 -22.34 19.46
CA PRO A 149 44.08 -22.11 20.42
C PRO A 149 45.48 -22.35 19.84
#